data_0f6efd092931496123be85f8debb9ac9
#
_entry.id   0f6efd092931496123be85f8debb9ac9
#
_cell.length_a   1.000
_cell.length_b   1.000
_cell.length_c   1.000
_cell.angle_alpha   90.00
_cell.angle_beta   90.00
_cell.angle_gamma   90.00
#
_symmetry.space_group_name_H-M   'P 1'
#
loop_
_entity.id
_entity.type
_entity.pdbx_description
1 polymer ?
#
loop_
_entity_poly.entity_id
_entity_poly.type
_entity_poly.pdbx_seq_one_letter_code
_entity_poly.pdbx_strand_id
1 'polypeptide(L)'
;MPQSQIITHDAKQFAATIRPQFIAYQIPIGLGSIKSSLELIDAFSNVQNGINQYLEYDVEAFKKRYRQLREEYYAILDDGNLTSHLNELISLKKDIGYLLLDVNQASVVNGGSRAYTPYSPQVRKLKEGFFFAALTPTLRHLGKLEAELKG
;
A
#
# COMPACT_ATOMS: atom_id res chain seq x y z
N MET A 1 4.96 -9.73 -36.12
CA MET A 1 5.82 -10.03 -35.00
C MET A 1 6.42 -11.42 -35.20
N PRO A 2 7.77 -11.61 -35.15
CA PRO A 2 8.36 -12.94 -35.30
C PRO A 2 7.89 -13.89 -34.22
N GLN A 3 7.65 -15.15 -34.50
CA GLN A 3 7.23 -16.16 -33.51
C GLN A 3 8.23 -16.33 -32.37
N SER A 4 9.51 -16.06 -32.60
CA SER A 4 10.58 -16.11 -31.59
C SER A 4 10.44 -15.02 -30.50
N GLN A 5 9.57 -14.04 -30.67
CA GLN A 5 9.29 -12.98 -29.69
C GLN A 5 8.01 -13.23 -28.89
N ILE A 6 7.35 -14.36 -29.10
CA ILE A 6 6.15 -14.73 -28.35
C ILE A 6 6.58 -15.48 -27.09
N ILE A 7 6.34 -14.87 -25.90
CA ILE A 7 6.65 -15.46 -24.60
C ILE A 7 5.67 -16.60 -24.27
N THR A 8 4.40 -16.44 -24.64
CA THR A 8 3.34 -17.43 -24.40
C THR A 8 2.21 -17.27 -25.39
N HIS A 9 1.51 -18.38 -25.67
CA HIS A 9 0.25 -18.39 -26.42
C HIS A 9 -0.98 -18.33 -25.49
N ASP A 10 -0.78 -18.55 -24.17
CA ASP A 10 -1.81 -18.42 -23.15
C ASP A 10 -1.45 -17.30 -22.16
N ALA A 11 -1.85 -16.08 -22.50
CA ALA A 11 -1.60 -14.89 -21.67
C ALA A 11 -2.28 -14.99 -20.30
N LYS A 12 -3.43 -15.67 -20.19
CA LYS A 12 -4.17 -15.83 -18.94
C LYS A 12 -3.41 -16.75 -17.97
N GLN A 13 -2.94 -17.88 -18.46
CA GLN A 13 -2.14 -18.82 -17.67
C GLN A 13 -0.83 -18.18 -17.25
N PHE A 14 -0.13 -17.50 -18.17
CA PHE A 14 1.10 -16.78 -17.86
C PHE A 14 0.91 -15.73 -16.76
N ALA A 15 -0.14 -14.89 -16.89
CA ALA A 15 -0.47 -13.90 -15.87
C ALA A 15 -0.78 -14.53 -14.51
N ALA A 16 -1.44 -15.68 -14.46
CA ALA A 16 -1.68 -16.40 -13.22
C ALA A 16 -0.37 -16.89 -12.57
N THR A 17 0.56 -17.40 -13.37
CA THR A 17 1.85 -17.92 -12.90
C THR A 17 2.74 -16.85 -12.27
N ILE A 18 2.78 -15.63 -12.85
CA ILE A 18 3.63 -14.55 -12.35
C ILE A 18 2.97 -13.68 -11.27
N ARG A 19 1.67 -13.88 -11.02
CA ARG A 19 0.88 -13.01 -10.12
C ARG A 19 1.44 -12.91 -8.70
N PRO A 20 1.87 -14.00 -8.03
CA PRO A 20 2.42 -13.91 -6.68
C PRO A 20 3.64 -12.99 -6.61
N GLN A 21 4.60 -13.17 -7.50
CA GLN A 21 5.81 -12.36 -7.58
C GLN A 21 5.47 -10.90 -7.90
N PHE A 22 4.55 -10.70 -8.85
CA PHE A 22 4.14 -9.36 -9.28
C PHE A 22 3.46 -8.57 -8.14
N ILE A 23 2.65 -9.23 -7.31
CA ILE A 23 2.05 -8.60 -6.12
C ILE A 23 3.11 -8.34 -5.07
N ALA A 24 3.97 -9.33 -4.77
CA ALA A 24 5.02 -9.20 -3.76
C ALA A 24 5.96 -8.02 -4.04
N TYR A 25 6.39 -7.81 -5.29
CA TYR A 25 7.24 -6.67 -5.66
C TYR A 25 6.59 -5.29 -5.48
N GLN A 26 5.28 -5.20 -5.42
CA GLN A 26 4.58 -3.93 -5.23
C GLN A 26 4.38 -3.55 -3.77
N ILE A 27 4.36 -4.52 -2.87
CA ILE A 27 4.13 -4.31 -1.43
C ILE A 27 5.13 -3.33 -0.80
N PRO A 28 6.46 -3.41 -1.08
CA PRO A 28 7.43 -2.45 -0.55
C PRO A 28 7.15 -0.99 -0.92
N ILE A 29 6.54 -0.75 -2.09
CA ILE A 29 6.16 0.60 -2.53
C ILE A 29 5.13 1.19 -1.55
N GLY A 30 4.08 0.41 -1.23
CA GLY A 30 3.06 0.81 -0.27
C GLY A 30 3.63 1.01 1.14
N LEU A 31 4.40 0.03 1.63
CA LEU A 31 5.03 0.11 2.96
C LEU A 31 5.97 1.31 3.09
N GLY A 32 6.80 1.58 2.08
CA GLY A 32 7.69 2.74 2.08
C GLY A 32 6.94 4.07 2.09
N SER A 33 5.84 4.17 1.35
CA SER A 33 5.00 5.36 1.32
C SER A 33 4.25 5.58 2.65
N ILE A 34 3.72 4.53 3.28
CA ILE A 34 3.12 4.60 4.64
C ILE A 34 4.14 5.12 5.65
N LYS A 35 5.34 4.50 5.69
CA LYS A 35 6.41 4.92 6.60
C LYS A 35 6.70 6.41 6.48
N SER A 36 6.92 6.88 5.26
CA SER A 36 7.22 8.28 4.99
C SER A 36 6.08 9.23 5.39
N SER A 37 4.82 8.80 5.26
CA SER A 37 3.67 9.61 5.67
C SER A 37 3.50 9.64 7.18
N LEU A 38 3.81 8.56 7.90
CA LEU A 38 3.87 8.54 9.36
C LEU A 38 4.96 9.47 9.89
N GLU A 39 6.13 9.49 9.26
CA GLU A 39 7.22 10.43 9.58
C GLU A 39 6.78 11.90 9.39
N LEU A 40 5.99 12.19 8.35
CA LEU A 40 5.40 13.52 8.16
C LEU A 40 4.40 13.87 9.27
N ILE A 41 3.55 12.94 9.70
CA ILE A 41 2.62 13.14 10.82
C ILE A 41 3.42 13.47 12.10
N ASP A 42 4.45 12.67 12.41
CA ASP A 42 5.28 12.87 13.59
C ASP A 42 6.00 14.24 13.58
N ALA A 43 6.48 14.67 12.41
CA ALA A 43 7.12 15.98 12.25
C ALA A 43 6.18 17.16 12.53
N PHE A 44 4.87 16.96 12.37
CA PHE A 44 3.85 17.99 12.64
C PHE A 44 3.11 17.79 13.97
N SER A 45 3.45 16.80 14.79
CA SER A 45 2.74 16.48 16.04
C SER A 45 2.72 17.63 17.03
N ASN A 46 3.82 18.41 17.13
CA ASN A 46 3.98 19.50 18.10
C ASN A 46 3.77 20.90 17.53
N VAL A 47 3.32 21.04 16.26
CA VAL A 47 3.07 22.37 15.71
C VAL A 47 1.91 23.06 16.43
N GLN A 48 1.96 24.39 16.50
CA GLN A 48 0.92 25.24 17.10
C GLN A 48 0.49 24.74 18.50
N ASN A 49 1.48 24.48 19.36
CA ASN A 49 1.27 24.00 20.74
C ASN A 49 0.52 22.64 20.82
N GLY A 50 0.77 21.77 19.84
CA GLY A 50 0.20 20.44 19.84
C GLY A 50 -1.29 20.36 19.45
N ILE A 51 -1.77 21.32 18.64
CA ILE A 51 -3.19 21.36 18.20
C ILE A 51 -3.65 20.05 17.55
N ASN A 52 -2.73 19.31 16.94
CA ASN A 52 -3.04 18.04 16.29
C ASN A 52 -3.50 16.93 17.26
N GLN A 53 -3.30 17.09 18.57
CA GLN A 53 -3.84 16.15 19.57
C GLN A 53 -5.38 16.07 19.58
N TYR A 54 -6.06 17.07 19.01
CA TYR A 54 -7.52 17.12 18.92
C TYR A 54 -8.07 16.51 17.63
N LEU A 55 -7.19 15.98 16.74
CA LEU A 55 -7.63 15.24 15.57
C LEU A 55 -8.09 13.83 15.97
N GLU A 56 -9.13 13.33 15.31
CA GLU A 56 -9.72 12.01 15.58
C GLU A 56 -8.93 10.84 14.95
N TYR A 57 -7.72 11.09 14.43
CA TYR A 57 -6.87 10.03 13.88
C TYR A 57 -6.07 9.34 14.96
N ASP A 58 -6.22 8.03 15.09
CA ASP A 58 -5.38 7.20 15.96
C ASP A 58 -4.06 6.86 15.25
N VAL A 59 -3.08 7.74 15.39
CA VAL A 59 -1.75 7.60 14.75
C VAL A 59 -1.01 6.37 15.28
N GLU A 60 -1.18 6.03 16.56
CA GLU A 60 -0.54 4.83 17.14
C GLU A 60 -1.17 3.54 16.60
N ALA A 61 -2.48 3.52 16.34
CA ALA A 61 -3.12 2.41 15.63
C ALA A 61 -2.57 2.25 14.20
N PHE A 62 -2.35 3.35 13.47
CA PHE A 62 -1.70 3.32 12.16
C PHE A 62 -0.28 2.73 12.23
N LYS A 63 0.54 3.18 13.18
CA LYS A 63 1.90 2.66 13.39
C LYS A 63 1.90 1.18 13.76
N LYS A 64 0.98 0.76 14.61
CA LYS A 64 0.81 -0.64 14.99
C LYS A 64 0.43 -1.49 13.77
N ARG A 65 -0.58 -1.06 12.99
CA ARG A 65 -1.00 -1.79 11.79
C ARG A 65 0.10 -1.86 10.74
N TYR A 66 0.85 -0.77 10.55
CA TYR A 66 2.02 -0.76 9.66
C TYR A 66 3.06 -1.81 10.06
N ARG A 67 3.40 -1.90 11.36
CA ARG A 67 4.36 -2.90 11.85
C ARG A 67 3.87 -4.33 11.58
N GLN A 68 2.59 -4.61 11.86
CA GLN A 68 1.98 -5.92 11.61
C GLN A 68 2.06 -6.31 10.13
N LEU A 69 1.60 -5.44 9.22
CA LEU A 69 1.62 -5.70 7.78
C LEU A 69 3.04 -5.89 7.24
N ARG A 70 3.99 -5.15 7.80
CA ARG A 70 5.40 -5.29 7.46
C ARG A 70 5.96 -6.64 7.92
N GLU A 71 5.67 -7.06 9.13
CA GLU A 71 6.07 -8.37 9.68
C GLU A 71 5.46 -9.52 8.88
N GLU A 72 4.16 -9.46 8.57
CA GLU A 72 3.47 -10.43 7.71
C GLU A 72 4.16 -10.53 6.34
N TYR A 73 4.51 -9.42 5.72
CA TYR A 73 5.21 -9.41 4.44
C TYR A 73 6.57 -10.10 4.49
N TYR A 74 7.39 -9.78 5.50
CA TYR A 74 8.71 -10.40 5.63
C TYR A 74 8.62 -11.88 5.96
N ALA A 75 7.65 -12.31 6.75
CA ALA A 75 7.41 -13.73 7.02
C ALA A 75 7.11 -14.52 5.72
N ILE A 76 6.31 -13.95 4.81
CA ILE A 76 6.05 -14.55 3.48
C ILE A 76 7.34 -14.63 2.64
N LEU A 77 8.19 -13.61 2.69
CA LEU A 77 9.45 -13.61 1.93
C LEU A 77 10.44 -14.64 2.49
N ASP A 78 10.53 -14.78 3.79
CA ASP A 78 11.44 -15.71 4.47
C ASP A 78 11.08 -17.19 4.20
N ASP A 79 9.78 -17.49 3.98
CA ASP A 79 9.35 -18.83 3.54
C ASP A 79 9.83 -19.18 2.11
N GLY A 80 10.09 -18.18 1.28
CA GLY A 80 10.67 -18.35 -0.07
C GLY A 80 9.70 -18.89 -1.14
N ASN A 81 8.48 -19.29 -0.80
CA ASN A 81 7.48 -19.82 -1.74
C ASN A 81 6.29 -18.88 -1.92
N LEU A 82 6.49 -17.81 -2.70
CA LEU A 82 5.43 -16.81 -2.94
C LEU A 82 4.14 -17.40 -3.55
N THR A 83 4.25 -18.52 -4.27
CA THR A 83 3.08 -19.12 -4.94
C THR A 83 2.11 -19.73 -3.92
N SER A 84 2.60 -20.32 -2.85
CA SER A 84 1.77 -20.86 -1.77
C SER A 84 1.06 -19.77 -0.96
N HIS A 85 1.62 -18.54 -0.97
CA HIS A 85 1.11 -17.38 -0.23
C HIS A 85 0.32 -16.39 -1.09
N LEU A 86 -0.21 -16.82 -2.25
CA LEU A 86 -0.93 -15.91 -3.14
C LEU A 86 -2.11 -15.22 -2.44
N ASN A 87 -2.86 -15.95 -1.62
CA ASN A 87 -4.04 -15.43 -0.93
C ASN A 87 -3.65 -14.38 0.12
N GLU A 88 -2.62 -14.67 0.88
CA GLU A 88 -2.06 -13.76 1.88
C GLU A 88 -1.51 -12.49 1.21
N LEU A 89 -0.78 -12.64 0.09
CA LEU A 89 -0.27 -11.51 -0.68
C LEU A 89 -1.38 -10.62 -1.24
N ILE A 90 -2.50 -11.19 -1.70
CA ILE A 90 -3.67 -10.44 -2.16
C ILE A 90 -4.27 -9.63 -1.02
N SER A 91 -4.54 -10.25 0.13
CA SER A 91 -5.09 -9.59 1.31
C SER A 91 -4.13 -8.52 1.83
N LEU A 92 -2.84 -8.86 1.94
CA LEU A 92 -1.79 -7.96 2.43
C LEU A 92 -1.65 -6.70 1.55
N LYS A 93 -1.58 -6.85 0.23
CA LYS A 93 -1.52 -5.69 -0.68
C LYS A 93 -2.77 -4.83 -0.56
N LYS A 94 -3.95 -5.44 -0.42
CA LYS A 94 -5.21 -4.72 -0.24
C LYS A 94 -5.20 -3.90 1.05
N ASP A 95 -4.83 -4.53 2.17
CA ASP A 95 -4.79 -3.89 3.49
C ASP A 95 -3.76 -2.76 3.54
N ILE A 96 -2.57 -2.96 2.95
CA ILE A 96 -1.56 -1.91 2.77
C ILE A 96 -2.12 -0.75 1.95
N GLY A 97 -2.86 -1.04 0.88
CA GLY A 97 -3.46 0.00 0.04
C GLY A 97 -4.47 0.88 0.80
N TYR A 98 -5.33 0.29 1.61
CA TYR A 98 -6.28 1.05 2.43
C TYR A 98 -5.56 1.82 3.55
N LEU A 99 -4.64 1.18 4.28
CA LEU A 99 -3.87 1.87 5.31
C LEU A 99 -3.08 3.06 4.72
N LEU A 100 -2.51 2.90 3.53
CA LEU A 100 -1.79 3.97 2.83
C LEU A 100 -2.69 5.17 2.53
N LEU A 101 -3.92 4.94 2.08
CA LEU A 101 -4.89 6.01 1.81
C LEU A 101 -5.25 6.75 3.11
N ASP A 102 -5.53 6.02 4.19
CA ASP A 102 -5.88 6.59 5.48
C ASP A 102 -4.73 7.42 6.07
N VAL A 103 -3.52 6.88 6.09
CA VAL A 103 -2.33 7.56 6.62
C VAL A 103 -1.98 8.80 5.79
N ASN A 104 -2.10 8.73 4.46
CA ASN A 104 -1.84 9.88 3.60
C ASN A 104 -2.86 10.99 3.83
N GLN A 105 -4.15 10.65 3.98
CA GLN A 105 -5.18 11.61 4.34
C GLN A 105 -4.90 12.25 5.70
N ALA A 106 -4.61 11.44 6.71
CA ALA A 106 -4.22 11.93 8.03
C ALA A 106 -3.02 12.86 7.99
N SER A 107 -2.00 12.55 7.17
CA SER A 107 -0.82 13.40 6.98
C SER A 107 -1.15 14.78 6.43
N VAL A 108 -2.09 14.88 5.46
CA VAL A 108 -2.55 16.17 4.93
C VAL A 108 -3.26 16.98 6.02
N VAL A 109 -4.17 16.35 6.77
CA VAL A 109 -4.92 17.03 7.83
C VAL A 109 -3.99 17.52 8.94
N ASN A 110 -3.00 16.69 9.35
CA ASN A 110 -1.99 17.06 10.35
C ASN A 110 -1.12 18.26 9.90
N GLY A 111 -0.82 18.37 8.61
CA GLY A 111 -0.04 19.48 8.09
C GLY A 111 -0.82 20.79 7.94
N GLY A 112 -2.16 20.75 8.08
CA GLY A 112 -3.06 21.90 7.98
C GLY A 112 -3.01 22.56 6.60
N SER A 113 -3.29 23.87 6.51
CA SER A 113 -3.37 24.59 5.24
C SER A 113 -2.07 24.55 4.42
N ARG A 114 -0.92 24.47 5.07
CA ARG A 114 0.38 24.37 4.39
C ARG A 114 0.53 23.03 3.63
N ALA A 115 -0.05 21.96 4.16
CA ALA A 115 0.00 20.64 3.53
C ALA A 115 -0.84 20.57 2.26
N TYR A 116 -1.80 21.45 2.06
CA TYR A 116 -2.68 21.45 0.90
C TYR A 116 -2.08 22.16 -0.33
N THR A 117 -0.89 22.71 -0.21
CA THR A 117 -0.23 23.36 -1.36
C THR A 117 0.22 22.30 -2.39
N PRO A 118 0.20 22.63 -3.72
CA PRO A 118 0.49 21.65 -4.78
C PRO A 118 1.83 20.95 -4.69
N TYR A 119 2.81 21.57 -4.06
CA TYR A 119 4.19 21.09 -3.94
C TYR A 119 4.52 20.54 -2.54
N SER A 120 3.53 20.44 -1.64
CA SER A 120 3.76 19.89 -0.31
C SER A 120 4.12 18.41 -0.37
N PRO A 121 4.97 17.91 0.55
CA PRO A 121 5.24 16.48 0.67
C PRO A 121 3.96 15.68 0.90
N GLN A 122 3.01 16.21 1.66
CA GLN A 122 1.74 15.54 1.99
C GLN A 122 0.87 15.34 0.76
N VAL A 123 0.70 16.36 -0.10
CA VAL A 123 -0.05 16.22 -1.36
C VAL A 123 0.63 15.26 -2.33
N ARG A 124 1.97 15.26 -2.35
CA ARG A 124 2.69 14.24 -3.13
C ARG A 124 2.38 12.84 -2.62
N LYS A 125 2.41 12.61 -1.30
CA LYS A 125 2.08 11.32 -0.69
C LYS A 125 0.63 10.90 -0.97
N LEU A 126 -0.30 11.83 -0.95
CA LEU A 126 -1.69 11.56 -1.34
C LEU A 126 -1.78 11.01 -2.77
N LYS A 127 -1.07 11.63 -3.73
CA LYS A 127 -0.99 11.16 -5.11
C LYS A 127 -0.32 9.79 -5.23
N GLU A 128 0.76 9.54 -4.48
CA GLU A 128 1.42 8.23 -4.40
C GLU A 128 0.46 7.15 -3.90
N GLY A 129 -0.37 7.45 -2.90
CA GLY A 129 -1.41 6.54 -2.39
C GLY A 129 -2.47 6.20 -3.44
N PHE A 130 -2.99 7.19 -4.16
CA PHE A 130 -3.92 6.95 -5.27
C PHE A 130 -3.28 6.17 -6.41
N PHE A 131 -2.02 6.44 -6.73
CA PHE A 131 -1.28 5.65 -7.71
C PHE A 131 -1.18 4.18 -7.27
N PHE A 132 -0.79 3.92 -6.02
CA PHE A 132 -0.71 2.56 -5.47
C PHE A 132 -2.07 1.84 -5.50
N ALA A 133 -3.14 2.54 -5.13
CA ALA A 133 -4.52 2.00 -5.18
C ALA A 133 -4.96 1.63 -6.61
N ALA A 134 -4.46 2.36 -7.61
CA ALA A 134 -4.73 2.13 -9.04
C ALA A 134 -3.73 1.16 -9.69
N LEU A 135 -2.61 0.82 -9.03
CA LEU A 135 -1.58 -0.06 -9.56
C LEU A 135 -2.10 -1.50 -9.67
N THR A 136 -2.00 -2.08 -10.85
CA THR A 136 -2.55 -3.42 -11.15
C THR A 136 -1.82 -4.54 -10.36
N PRO A 137 -2.54 -5.49 -9.71
CA PRO A 137 -3.99 -5.48 -9.53
C PRO A 137 -4.44 -4.33 -8.62
N THR A 138 -5.43 -3.57 -9.06
CA THR A 138 -5.96 -2.42 -8.31
C THR A 138 -6.67 -2.87 -7.04
N LEU A 139 -6.92 -1.97 -6.08
CA LEU A 139 -7.68 -2.30 -4.86
C LEU A 139 -9.03 -2.96 -5.19
N ARG A 140 -9.70 -2.50 -6.25
CA ARG A 140 -10.96 -3.09 -6.73
C ARG A 140 -10.78 -4.53 -7.22
N HIS A 141 -9.69 -4.81 -7.95
CA HIS A 141 -9.37 -6.17 -8.41
C HIS A 141 -8.96 -7.08 -7.26
N LEU A 142 -8.18 -6.57 -6.30
CA LEU A 142 -7.80 -7.33 -5.10
C LEU A 142 -9.03 -7.74 -4.29
N GLY A 143 -9.99 -6.84 -4.09
CA GLY A 143 -11.25 -7.15 -3.43
C GLY A 143 -12.06 -8.24 -4.14
N LYS A 144 -12.11 -8.20 -5.49
CA LYS A 144 -12.74 -9.25 -6.29
C LYS A 144 -12.03 -10.60 -6.13
N LEU A 145 -10.70 -10.61 -6.27
CA LEU A 145 -9.90 -11.83 -6.13
C LEU A 145 -10.07 -12.46 -4.75
N GLU A 146 -10.05 -11.66 -3.70
CA GLU A 146 -10.26 -12.16 -2.34
C GLU A 146 -11.66 -12.75 -2.13
N ALA A 147 -12.69 -12.14 -2.72
CA ALA A 147 -14.04 -12.69 -2.65
C ALA A 147 -14.17 -14.04 -3.39
N GLU A 148 -13.53 -14.17 -4.55
CA GLU A 148 -13.49 -15.41 -5.33
C GLU A 148 -12.75 -16.56 -4.62
N LEU A 149 -11.81 -16.25 -3.71
CA LEU A 149 -11.07 -17.22 -2.93
C LEU A 149 -11.82 -17.71 -1.68
N LYS A 150 -12.82 -16.95 -1.22
CA LYS A 150 -13.63 -17.25 -0.04
C LYS A 150 -14.94 -17.98 -0.34
N GLY A 151 -15.35 -18.01 -1.60
CA GLY A 151 -16.58 -18.68 -2.08
C GLY A 151 -16.30 -20.01 -2.70
#